data_c2f618e10bf3f125171c28da500848d3
#
_entry.id   c2f618e10bf3f125171c28da500848d3
#
_cell.length_a   1.000
_cell.length_b   1.000
_cell.length_c   1.000
_cell.angle_alpha   90.00
_cell.angle_beta   90.00
_cell.angle_gamma   90.00
#
_symmetry.space_group_name_H-M   'P 1'
#
loop_
_entity.id
_entity.type
_entity.pdbx_description
1 polymer ?
#
loop_
_entity_poly.entity_id
_entity_poly.type
_entity_poly.pdbx_seq_one_letter_code
_entity_poly.pdbx_strand_id
1 'polypeptide(L)'
;TANLNDVITKIVEKYQDKKININLEENLTINMRLNSFKRCLMNLIDNGLSYGKKVEIFTKKTLSNIIIFVDDDGPGIPEKEHQNVMKPFYRIDKSRGQNKAGVGLGLSIANDIIRSHGGNISLEKSPLNGLRVKVSLPL
;
A
#
# COMPACT_ATOMS: atom_id res chain seq x y z
N THR A 1 -15.98 5.58 12.00
CA THR A 1 -15.19 4.48 12.59
C THR A 1 -15.52 3.18 11.90
N ALA A 2 -14.53 2.42 11.53
CA ALA A 2 -14.73 1.15 10.83
C ALA A 2 -13.77 0.10 11.35
N ASN A 3 -14.18 -1.16 11.27
CA ASN A 3 -13.32 -2.29 11.60
C ASN A 3 -12.34 -2.48 10.45
N LEU A 4 -11.06 -2.33 10.74
CA LEU A 4 -10.03 -2.39 9.70
C LEU A 4 -9.99 -3.74 8.99
N ASN A 5 -10.15 -4.83 9.75
CA ASN A 5 -10.08 -6.15 9.15
C ASN A 5 -11.21 -6.39 8.16
N ASP A 6 -12.43 -5.93 8.48
CA ASP A 6 -13.55 -6.07 7.56
C ASP A 6 -13.29 -5.29 6.28
N VAL A 7 -12.75 -4.09 6.39
CA VAL A 7 -12.50 -3.26 5.22
C VAL A 7 -11.44 -3.91 4.33
N ILE A 8 -10.34 -4.37 4.92
CA ILE A 8 -9.27 -5.01 4.15
C ILE A 8 -9.78 -6.30 3.49
N THR A 9 -10.49 -7.12 4.23
CA THR A 9 -11.01 -8.38 3.70
C THR A 9 -11.92 -8.15 2.50
N LYS A 10 -12.83 -7.18 2.60
CA LYS A 10 -13.73 -6.88 1.49
C LYS A 10 -13.00 -6.36 0.26
N ILE A 11 -11.95 -5.57 0.47
CA ILE A 11 -11.17 -5.08 -0.65
C ILE A 11 -10.44 -6.23 -1.33
N VAL A 12 -9.82 -7.10 -0.55
CA VAL A 12 -9.04 -8.21 -1.09
C VAL A 12 -9.92 -9.18 -1.86
N GLU A 13 -11.18 -9.36 -1.46
CA GLU A 13 -12.11 -10.23 -2.17
C GLU A 13 -12.33 -9.81 -3.62
N LYS A 14 -12.07 -8.54 -3.95
CA LYS A 14 -12.21 -8.08 -5.33
C LYS A 14 -11.09 -8.55 -6.24
N TYR A 15 -10.04 -9.10 -5.67
CA TYR A 15 -8.85 -9.55 -6.41
C TYR A 15 -8.81 -11.08 -6.48
N GLN A 16 -9.94 -11.70 -6.85
CA GLN A 16 -10.11 -13.15 -6.73
C GLN A 16 -9.06 -14.00 -7.41
N ASP A 17 -8.57 -13.57 -8.55
CA ASP A 17 -7.60 -14.37 -9.29
C ASP A 17 -6.15 -13.99 -8.98
N LYS A 18 -5.93 -13.17 -7.97
CA LYS A 18 -4.60 -12.71 -7.62
C LYS A 18 -4.13 -13.35 -6.32
N LYS A 19 -2.83 -13.41 -6.15
CA LYS A 19 -2.26 -14.00 -4.94
C LYS A 19 -2.06 -12.91 -3.90
N ILE A 20 -3.06 -12.72 -3.08
CA ILE A 20 -3.00 -11.76 -1.98
C ILE A 20 -3.25 -12.51 -0.69
N ASN A 21 -2.27 -12.51 0.19
CA ASN A 21 -2.39 -13.12 1.51
C ASN A 21 -2.55 -12.02 2.54
N ILE A 22 -3.39 -12.26 3.54
CA ILE A 22 -3.59 -11.29 4.61
C ILE A 22 -3.32 -11.95 5.95
N ASN A 23 -2.75 -11.18 6.86
CA ASN A 23 -2.53 -11.60 8.23
C ASN A 23 -2.79 -10.37 9.09
N LEU A 24 -4.00 -10.30 9.63
CA LEU A 24 -4.51 -9.09 10.24
C LEU A 24 -4.62 -9.26 11.75
N GLU A 25 -4.17 -8.24 12.48
CA GLU A 25 -4.30 -8.24 13.92
C GLU A 25 -5.76 -7.96 14.28
N GLU A 26 -6.27 -8.63 15.31
CA GLU A 26 -7.68 -8.52 15.67
C GLU A 26 -8.03 -7.19 16.31
N ASN A 27 -9.29 -6.83 16.18
CA ASN A 27 -9.90 -5.70 16.88
C ASN A 27 -9.28 -4.34 16.59
N LEU A 28 -8.82 -4.14 15.36
CA LEU A 28 -8.36 -2.82 14.96
C LEU A 28 -9.50 -2.03 14.34
N THR A 29 -9.63 -0.79 14.80
CA THR A 29 -10.60 0.13 14.20
C THR A 29 -9.85 1.34 13.67
N ILE A 30 -10.36 1.93 12.61
CA ILE A 30 -9.78 3.13 12.03
C ILE A 30 -10.83 4.22 12.00
N ASN A 31 -10.34 5.45 12.11
CA ASN A 31 -11.19 6.62 12.05
C ASN A 31 -10.77 7.45 10.83
N MET A 32 -11.16 6.97 9.66
CA MET A 32 -10.79 7.57 8.40
C MET A 32 -12.02 7.66 7.51
N ARG A 33 -11.94 8.53 6.52
CA ARG A 33 -12.94 8.53 5.47
C ARG A 33 -12.81 7.22 4.70
N LEU A 34 -13.87 6.43 4.73
CA LEU A 34 -13.81 5.05 4.24
C LEU A 34 -13.48 4.95 2.76
N ASN A 35 -14.12 5.80 1.93
CA ASN A 35 -13.86 5.75 0.50
C ASN A 35 -12.42 6.13 0.16
N SER A 36 -11.86 7.10 0.89
CA SER A 36 -10.47 7.49 0.70
C SER A 36 -9.53 6.36 1.11
N PHE A 37 -9.82 5.70 2.23
CA PHE A 37 -8.98 4.59 2.67
C PHE A 37 -9.03 3.43 1.67
N LYS A 38 -10.21 3.10 1.15
CA LYS A 38 -10.33 2.04 0.15
C LYS A 38 -9.51 2.37 -1.08
N ARG A 39 -9.56 3.62 -1.55
CA ARG A 39 -8.79 4.04 -2.71
C ARG A 39 -7.29 3.93 -2.46
N CYS A 40 -6.86 4.36 -1.27
CA CYS A 40 -5.47 4.25 -0.89
C CYS A 40 -5.00 2.80 -0.93
N LEU A 41 -5.73 1.91 -0.26
CA LEU A 41 -5.30 0.51 -0.17
C LEU A 41 -5.33 -0.16 -1.55
N MET A 42 -6.35 0.11 -2.37
CA MET A 42 -6.40 -0.45 -3.71
C MET A 42 -5.24 0.03 -4.57
N ASN A 43 -4.86 1.30 -4.45
CA ASN A 43 -3.71 1.81 -5.17
C ASN A 43 -2.42 1.08 -4.76
N LEU A 44 -2.27 0.79 -3.47
CA LEU A 44 -1.09 0.06 -2.99
C LEU A 44 -1.08 -1.38 -3.47
N ILE A 45 -2.23 -2.05 -3.44
CA ILE A 45 -2.34 -3.42 -3.93
C ILE A 45 -2.06 -3.47 -5.44
N ASP A 46 -2.68 -2.56 -6.19
CA ASP A 46 -2.49 -2.52 -7.64
C ASP A 46 -1.03 -2.27 -7.98
N ASN A 47 -0.37 -1.38 -7.24
CA ASN A 47 1.05 -1.13 -7.45
C ASN A 47 1.87 -2.40 -7.22
N GLY A 48 1.59 -3.12 -6.12
CA GLY A 48 2.32 -4.35 -5.83
C GLY A 48 2.11 -5.41 -6.90
N LEU A 49 0.87 -5.56 -7.37
CA LEU A 49 0.56 -6.56 -8.39
C LEU A 49 1.07 -6.17 -9.78
N SER A 50 1.33 -4.88 -10.01
CA SER A 50 1.91 -4.45 -11.29
C SER A 50 3.35 -4.89 -11.43
N TYR A 51 4.09 -4.95 -10.33
CA TYR A 51 5.51 -5.28 -10.36
C TYR A 51 5.83 -6.67 -9.82
N GLY A 52 4.96 -7.23 -9.00
CA GLY A 52 5.15 -8.54 -8.42
C GLY A 52 4.05 -9.50 -8.83
N LYS A 53 4.18 -10.74 -8.38
CA LYS A 53 3.17 -11.76 -8.64
C LYS A 53 2.26 -11.96 -7.44
N LYS A 54 2.73 -11.63 -6.24
CA LYS A 54 1.91 -11.77 -5.06
C LYS A 54 2.11 -10.59 -4.11
N VAL A 55 1.12 -10.36 -3.28
CA VAL A 55 1.12 -9.29 -2.31
C VAL A 55 0.72 -9.89 -0.96
N GLU A 56 1.38 -9.46 0.10
CA GLU A 56 0.99 -9.82 1.46
C GLU A 56 0.65 -8.55 2.21
N ILE A 57 -0.46 -8.58 2.92
CA ILE A 57 -0.90 -7.45 3.72
C ILE A 57 -0.98 -7.91 5.16
N PHE A 58 -0.33 -7.20 6.06
CA PHE A 58 -0.52 -7.48 7.46
C PHE A 58 -0.58 -6.19 8.27
N THR A 59 -1.20 -6.28 9.44
CA THR A 59 -1.46 -5.13 10.27
C THR A 59 -0.85 -5.37 11.65
N LYS A 60 -0.53 -4.24 12.30
CA LYS A 60 0.07 -4.27 13.61
C LYS A 60 -0.36 -3.05 14.37
N LYS A 61 -0.58 -3.18 15.66
CA LYS A 61 -0.91 -2.06 16.51
C LYS A 61 0.24 -1.76 17.45
N THR A 62 0.62 -0.51 17.55
CA THR A 62 1.59 -0.07 18.54
C THR A 62 0.86 0.79 19.57
N LEU A 63 1.60 1.35 20.52
CA LEU A 63 0.98 2.19 21.54
C LEU A 63 0.28 3.42 20.97
N SER A 64 0.80 3.95 19.88
CA SER A 64 0.27 5.20 19.33
C SER A 64 -0.21 5.11 17.89
N ASN A 65 0.03 3.98 17.21
CA ASN A 65 -0.27 3.89 15.79
C ASN A 65 -0.85 2.55 15.40
N ILE A 66 -1.54 2.54 14.26
CA ILE A 66 -1.85 1.33 13.53
C ILE A 66 -0.93 1.32 12.32
N ILE A 67 -0.29 0.20 12.05
CA ILE A 67 0.62 0.07 10.93
C ILE A 67 0.09 -0.98 9.98
N ILE A 68 0.05 -0.66 8.71
CA ILE A 68 -0.36 -1.57 7.65
C ILE A 68 0.83 -1.76 6.73
N PHE A 69 1.22 -3.02 6.51
CA PHE A 69 2.30 -3.33 5.60
C PHE A 69 1.70 -3.95 4.34
N VAL A 70 2.12 -3.45 3.19
CA VAL A 70 1.75 -4.03 1.90
C VAL A 70 3.06 -4.44 1.23
N ASP A 71 3.33 -5.74 1.19
CA ASP A 71 4.59 -6.28 0.70
C ASP A 71 4.37 -6.97 -0.63
N ASP A 72 5.27 -6.75 -1.58
CA ASP A 72 5.22 -7.48 -2.85
C ASP A 72 6.53 -8.23 -3.09
N ASP A 73 6.51 -9.11 -4.09
CA ASP A 73 7.67 -9.90 -4.47
C ASP A 73 8.27 -9.43 -5.81
N GLY A 74 8.04 -8.17 -6.16
CA GLY A 74 8.59 -7.60 -7.37
C GLY A 74 10.07 -7.25 -7.23
N PRO A 75 10.59 -6.40 -8.12
CA PRO A 75 12.01 -6.06 -8.09
C PRO A 75 12.40 -5.09 -6.98
N GLY A 76 11.44 -4.51 -6.29
CA GLY A 76 11.72 -3.49 -5.29
C GLY A 76 12.05 -2.15 -5.92
N ILE A 77 12.37 -1.19 -5.07
CA ILE A 77 12.71 0.16 -5.52
C ILE A 77 14.01 0.56 -4.81
N PRO A 78 15.02 1.01 -5.55
CA PRO A 78 16.26 1.46 -4.90
C PRO A 78 15.98 2.57 -3.90
N GLU A 79 16.68 2.55 -2.80
CA GLU A 79 16.44 3.52 -1.72
C GLU A 79 16.54 4.96 -2.21
N LYS A 80 17.45 5.23 -3.13
CA LYS A 80 17.61 6.59 -3.66
C LYS A 80 16.40 7.08 -4.44
N GLU A 81 15.50 6.18 -4.83
CA GLU A 81 14.30 6.55 -5.57
C GLU A 81 13.06 6.64 -4.69
N HIS A 82 13.18 6.31 -3.40
CA HIS A 82 11.97 6.23 -2.56
C HIS A 82 11.18 7.54 -2.51
N GLN A 83 11.85 8.67 -2.43
CA GLN A 83 11.12 9.94 -2.40
C GLN A 83 10.59 10.33 -3.77
N ASN A 84 11.31 9.97 -4.83
CA ASN A 84 10.88 10.31 -6.18
C ASN A 84 9.62 9.58 -6.58
N VAL A 85 9.48 8.30 -6.21
CA VAL A 85 8.31 7.53 -6.62
C VAL A 85 7.04 7.99 -5.92
N MET A 86 7.14 8.83 -4.92
CA MET A 86 5.97 9.44 -4.29
C MET A 86 5.46 10.65 -5.05
N LYS A 87 6.22 11.13 -6.04
CA LYS A 87 5.81 12.28 -6.82
C LYS A 87 4.85 11.86 -7.93
N PRO A 88 3.84 12.70 -8.23
CA PRO A 88 2.91 12.36 -9.31
C PRO A 88 3.64 12.19 -10.63
N PHE A 89 3.22 11.23 -11.42
CA PHE A 89 3.74 10.95 -12.76
C PHE A 89 5.19 10.48 -12.81
N TYR A 90 5.87 10.33 -11.68
CA TYR A 90 7.25 9.83 -11.70
C TYR A 90 7.25 8.33 -11.95
N ARG A 91 8.13 7.87 -12.80
CA ARG A 91 8.31 6.44 -13.08
C ARG A 91 9.80 6.17 -13.20
N ILE A 92 10.26 5.08 -12.58
CA ILE A 92 11.68 4.75 -12.60
C ILE A 92 12.13 4.35 -14.00
N ASP A 93 11.34 3.53 -14.68
CA ASP A 93 11.70 3.04 -16.01
C ASP A 93 10.74 3.62 -17.03
N LYS A 94 11.03 4.83 -17.45
CA LYS A 94 10.16 5.51 -18.40
C LYS A 94 10.24 4.92 -19.77
N SER A 95 11.34 4.28 -20.12
CA SER A 95 11.50 3.79 -21.47
C SER A 95 10.61 2.60 -21.77
N ARG A 96 10.14 1.91 -20.72
CA ARG A 96 9.32 0.78 -20.98
C ARG A 96 7.93 1.13 -21.24
N GLY A 97 7.46 2.15 -20.74
CA GLY A 97 6.13 2.61 -21.01
C GLY A 97 5.05 1.69 -20.73
N GLN A 98 5.30 0.57 -20.37
CA GLN A 98 4.34 -0.33 -20.24
C GLN A 98 3.50 -0.08 -19.30
N ASN A 99 3.54 0.60 -18.69
CA ASN A 99 2.73 0.95 -17.89
C ASN A 99 1.87 0.26 -17.28
N LYS A 100 1.97 -0.45 -16.78
CA LYS A 100 1.13 -1.12 -16.08
C LYS A 100 0.40 -0.38 -15.11
N ALA A 101 0.90 0.28 -14.25
CA ALA A 101 0.19 1.00 -13.21
C ALA A 101 -0.29 2.33 -13.64
N GLY A 102 -0.54 2.48 -14.86
CA GLY A 102 -1.04 3.73 -15.38
C GLY A 102 0.06 4.75 -15.47
N VAL A 103 -0.17 5.94 -14.97
CA VAL A 103 0.71 7.05 -15.20
C VAL A 103 1.57 7.43 -14.00
N GLY A 104 1.75 6.52 -13.07
CA GLY A 104 2.62 6.80 -11.94
C GLY A 104 1.95 7.60 -10.82
N LEU A 105 0.64 7.46 -10.68
CA LEU A 105 -0.09 8.19 -9.66
C LEU A 105 -0.41 7.38 -8.41
N GLY A 106 -0.28 6.06 -8.46
CA GLY A 106 -0.74 5.22 -7.36
C GLY A 106 -0.14 5.54 -6.01
N LEU A 107 1.18 5.60 -5.93
CA LEU A 107 1.85 5.89 -4.65
C LEU A 107 1.61 7.33 -4.20
N SER A 108 1.59 8.28 -5.13
CA SER A 108 1.39 9.68 -4.74
C SER A 108 -0.01 9.91 -4.19
N ILE A 109 -1.02 9.29 -4.78
CA ILE A 109 -2.39 9.40 -4.30
C ILE A 109 -2.52 8.76 -2.93
N ALA A 110 -1.96 7.57 -2.74
CA ALA A 110 -2.00 6.89 -1.46
C ALA A 110 -1.30 7.74 -0.38
N ASN A 111 -0.16 8.30 -0.71
CA ASN A 111 0.59 9.15 0.22
C ASN A 111 -0.23 10.38 0.63
N ASP A 112 -0.89 11.03 -0.33
CA ASP A 112 -1.70 12.21 -0.02
C ASP A 112 -2.87 11.85 0.89
N ILE A 113 -3.52 10.72 0.64
CA ILE A 113 -4.64 10.28 1.47
C ILE A 113 -4.19 10.02 2.89
N ILE A 114 -3.09 9.30 3.06
CA ILE A 114 -2.60 8.96 4.40
C ILE A 114 -2.14 10.21 5.14
N ARG A 115 -1.45 11.12 4.46
CA ARG A 115 -1.02 12.37 5.10
C ARG A 115 -2.19 13.23 5.52
N SER A 116 -3.28 13.22 4.74
CA SER A 116 -4.46 13.99 5.10
C SER A 116 -5.15 13.45 6.34
N HIS A 117 -4.82 12.24 6.75
CA HIS A 117 -5.37 11.64 7.98
C HIS A 117 -4.33 11.62 9.11
N GLY A 118 -3.25 12.38 8.97
CA GLY A 118 -2.26 12.49 10.03
C GLY A 118 -1.23 11.38 10.06
N GLY A 119 -1.21 10.53 9.05
CA GLY A 119 -0.26 9.43 8.99
C GLY A 119 0.85 9.67 7.99
N ASN A 120 1.63 8.64 7.74
CA ASN A 120 2.66 8.72 6.71
C ASN A 120 2.91 7.36 6.08
N ILE A 121 3.51 7.39 4.90
CA ILE A 121 3.92 6.19 4.17
C ILE A 121 5.44 6.21 4.05
N SER A 122 6.07 5.07 4.31
CA SER A 122 7.49 4.90 4.05
C SER A 122 7.70 3.63 3.24
N LEU A 123 8.82 3.55 2.57
CA LEU A 123 9.14 2.42 1.71
C LEU A 123 10.36 1.70 2.26
N GLU A 124 10.33 0.37 2.20
CA GLU A 124 11.41 -0.47 2.70
C GLU A 124 11.55 -1.67 1.78
N LYS A 125 12.54 -2.47 1.99
CA LYS A 125 12.66 -3.74 1.27
C LYS A 125 11.72 -4.75 1.88
N SER A 126 10.96 -5.44 1.04
CA SER A 126 10.02 -6.46 1.49
C SER A 126 10.73 -7.74 1.89
N PRO A 127 10.22 -8.48 2.89
CA PRO A 127 10.71 -9.84 3.16
C PRO A 127 10.57 -10.77 1.97
N LEU A 128 9.74 -10.41 1.00
CA LEU A 128 9.56 -11.18 -0.24
C LEU A 128 10.52 -10.72 -1.33
N ASN A 129 11.51 -9.91 -0.97
CA ASN A 129 12.53 -9.34 -1.86
C ASN A 129 12.06 -8.21 -2.77
N GLY A 130 10.81 -7.82 -2.68
CA GLY A 130 10.29 -6.68 -3.43
C GLY A 130 10.20 -5.42 -2.59
N LEU A 131 9.11 -4.68 -2.74
CA LEU A 131 8.87 -3.44 -2.02
C LEU A 131 7.92 -3.65 -0.85
N ARG A 132 8.26 -3.07 0.27
CA ARG A 132 7.34 -2.95 1.41
C ARG A 132 6.87 -1.52 1.50
N VAL A 133 5.55 -1.33 1.43
CA VAL A 133 4.93 -0.03 1.71
C VAL A 133 4.41 -0.09 3.14
N LYS A 134 4.93 0.78 3.97
CA LYS A 134 4.54 0.83 5.38
C LYS A 134 3.66 2.04 5.61
N VAL A 135 2.41 1.81 5.96
CA VAL A 135 1.44 2.87 6.24
C VAL A 135 1.29 2.99 7.74
N SER A 136 1.52 4.17 8.29
CA SER A 136 1.39 4.41 9.71
C SER A 136 0.28 5.43 9.94
N LEU A 137 -0.69 5.08 10.76
CA LEU A 137 -1.83 5.94 11.08
C LEU A 137 -1.92 6.12 12.58
N PRO A 138 -2.16 7.35 13.06
CA PRO A 138 -2.30 7.56 14.50
C PRO A 138 -3.57 6.91 15.02
N LEU A 139 -3.51 6.46 16.25
CA LEU A 139 -4.68 5.91 16.94
C LEU A 139 -5.67 7.01 17.30
#